data_ae703e8779bd317a495212b32fbf1900
#
_entry.id   ae703e8779bd317a495212b32fbf1900
#
_cell.length_a   1.000
_cell.length_b   1.000
_cell.length_c   1.000
_cell.angle_alpha   90.00
_cell.angle_beta   90.00
_cell.angle_gamma   90.00
#
_symmetry.space_group_name_H-M   'P 1'
#
loop_
_entity.id
_entity.type
_entity.pdbx_description
1 polymer ?
#
loop_
_entity_poly.entity_id
_entity_poly.type
_entity_poly.pdbx_seq_one_letter_code
_entity_poly.pdbx_strand_id
1 'polypeptide(L)'
;MDELKINFRTFFANAVCGTIPGKHRRDIVRIKIKYREYLHKCKQFAVAHAGGAARRVKIDVGARSHNLILLVDKSCAFKFPLHENGYEKSMREKRIVDAFSKISPIKIPKMDVLQWGDIWVRKYEFADGVLLKKLPKKSVMQNYDKIAPQIAKFIFTIGNSDPEQIRDMKPNKNDKPAYMHGWFHNDIAENFTIDRNTFDIKYFIDWEDAQFTDFKLGLMYMRRSWEKSGFTGLYERVIQEYDKLYKKSHKPS
;
A
#
# COMPACT_ATOMS: atom_id res chain seq x y z
N MET A 1 -10.78 -2.21 -28.04
CA MET A 1 -11.07 -0.76 -27.87
C MET A 1 -10.23 -0.02 -28.89
N ASP A 2 -10.88 0.78 -29.76
CA ASP A 2 -10.20 1.42 -30.90
C ASP A 2 -9.03 2.32 -30.44
N GLU A 3 -7.83 2.04 -30.90
CA GLU A 3 -6.60 2.82 -30.58
C GLU A 3 -6.76 4.32 -30.90
N LEU A 4 -7.46 4.65 -31.97
CA LEU A 4 -7.75 6.03 -32.38
C LEU A 4 -8.60 6.78 -31.33
N LYS A 5 -9.62 6.13 -30.75
CA LYS A 5 -10.44 6.73 -29.68
C LYS A 5 -9.64 6.95 -28.39
N ILE A 6 -8.70 6.04 -28.10
CA ILE A 6 -7.82 6.18 -26.93
C ILE A 6 -6.85 7.35 -27.13
N ASN A 7 -6.29 7.51 -28.33
CA ASN A 7 -5.35 8.58 -28.63
C ASN A 7 -6.01 9.97 -28.56
N PHE A 8 -7.22 10.12 -29.12
CA PHE A 8 -7.98 11.37 -29.04
C PHE A 8 -8.38 11.71 -27.59
N ARG A 9 -8.90 10.73 -26.84
CA ARG A 9 -9.23 10.90 -25.42
C ARG A 9 -8.00 11.23 -24.58
N THR A 10 -6.84 10.70 -24.92
CA THR A 10 -5.57 11.01 -24.24
C THR A 10 -5.12 12.45 -24.49
N PHE A 11 -5.21 12.91 -25.74
CA PHE A 11 -4.90 14.29 -26.09
C PHE A 11 -5.83 15.28 -25.36
N PHE A 12 -7.14 15.05 -25.42
CA PHE A 12 -8.14 15.88 -24.74
C PHE A 12 -7.97 15.87 -23.22
N ALA A 13 -7.68 14.70 -22.62
CA ALA A 13 -7.41 14.57 -21.20
C ALA A 13 -6.17 15.39 -20.78
N ASN A 14 -5.11 15.40 -21.58
CA ASN A 14 -3.90 16.16 -21.27
C ASN A 14 -4.15 17.67 -21.35
N ALA A 15 -4.91 18.14 -22.34
CA ALA A 15 -5.27 19.54 -22.48
C ALA A 15 -6.12 20.03 -21.27
N VAL A 16 -7.15 19.28 -20.89
CA VAL A 16 -8.01 19.62 -19.74
C VAL A 16 -7.23 19.52 -18.42
N CYS A 17 -6.39 18.49 -18.26
CA CYS A 17 -5.64 18.29 -17.03
C CYS A 17 -4.58 19.38 -16.78
N GLY A 18 -4.09 20.06 -17.83
CA GLY A 18 -3.13 21.15 -17.68
C GLY A 18 -3.63 22.30 -16.80
N THR A 19 -4.92 22.57 -16.78
CA THR A 19 -5.55 23.66 -16.00
C THR A 19 -5.93 23.27 -14.57
N ILE A 20 -5.85 21.98 -14.19
CA ILE A 20 -6.31 21.49 -12.89
C ILE A 20 -5.16 21.54 -11.88
N PRO A 21 -5.32 22.23 -10.73
CA PRO A 21 -4.31 22.22 -9.69
C PRO A 21 -4.23 20.89 -8.95
N GLY A 22 -3.00 20.45 -8.65
CA GLY A 22 -2.71 19.24 -7.87
C GLY A 22 -2.66 17.95 -8.71
N LYS A 23 -1.51 17.25 -8.64
CA LYS A 23 -1.22 16.02 -9.40
C LYS A 23 -2.33 14.97 -9.25
N HIS A 24 -2.73 14.66 -8.03
CA HIS A 24 -3.73 13.63 -7.74
C HIS A 24 -5.11 13.92 -8.39
N ARG A 25 -5.56 15.19 -8.37
CA ARG A 25 -6.81 15.58 -9.04
C ARG A 25 -6.70 15.44 -10.56
N ARG A 26 -5.57 15.84 -11.14
CA ARG A 26 -5.29 15.65 -12.58
C ARG A 26 -5.34 14.18 -12.98
N ASP A 27 -4.74 13.29 -12.19
CA ASP A 27 -4.70 11.87 -12.48
C ASP A 27 -6.11 11.25 -12.44
N ILE A 28 -6.95 11.64 -11.47
CA ILE A 28 -8.36 11.21 -11.41
C ILE A 28 -9.14 11.70 -12.65
N VAL A 29 -8.97 12.96 -13.05
CA VAL A 29 -9.68 13.50 -14.23
C VAL A 29 -9.20 12.83 -15.51
N ARG A 30 -7.88 12.62 -15.65
CA ARG A 30 -7.30 11.89 -16.78
C ARG A 30 -7.89 10.49 -16.91
N ILE A 31 -8.00 9.75 -15.82
CA ILE A 31 -8.61 8.41 -15.83
C ILE A 31 -10.09 8.47 -16.20
N LYS A 32 -10.84 9.41 -15.66
CA LYS A 32 -12.28 9.57 -16.00
C LYS A 32 -12.50 9.83 -17.49
N ILE A 33 -11.61 10.56 -18.13
CA ILE A 33 -11.72 10.86 -19.57
C ILE A 33 -11.20 9.66 -20.40
N LYS A 34 -9.96 9.21 -20.11
CA LYS A 34 -9.28 8.18 -20.90
C LYS A 34 -9.98 6.82 -20.81
N TYR A 35 -10.44 6.45 -19.62
CA TYR A 35 -11.00 5.12 -19.34
C TYR A 35 -12.49 5.14 -18.97
N ARG A 36 -13.27 6.07 -19.56
CA ARG A 36 -14.69 6.30 -19.19
C ARG A 36 -15.53 5.02 -19.18
N GLU A 37 -15.46 4.23 -20.23
CA GLU A 37 -16.25 3.00 -20.38
C GLU A 37 -15.76 1.91 -19.43
N TYR A 38 -14.44 1.74 -19.33
CA TYR A 38 -13.83 0.82 -18.38
C TYR A 38 -14.21 1.18 -16.93
N LEU A 39 -14.12 2.45 -16.57
CA LEU A 39 -14.53 2.96 -15.26
C LEU A 39 -15.99 2.65 -14.94
N HIS A 40 -16.89 2.80 -15.93
CA HIS A 40 -18.29 2.47 -15.73
C HIS A 40 -18.48 0.99 -15.40
N LYS A 41 -17.88 0.10 -16.19
CA LYS A 41 -17.89 -1.35 -15.94
C LYS A 41 -17.24 -1.73 -14.61
N CYS A 42 -16.10 -1.12 -14.24
CA CYS A 42 -15.46 -1.32 -12.94
C CYS A 42 -16.38 -0.95 -11.77
N LYS A 43 -17.14 0.16 -11.89
CA LYS A 43 -18.11 0.54 -10.85
C LYS A 43 -19.22 -0.49 -10.70
N GLN A 44 -19.79 -0.95 -11.81
CA GLN A 44 -20.82 -1.99 -11.79
C GLN A 44 -20.31 -3.27 -11.11
N PHE A 45 -19.10 -3.72 -11.49
CA PHE A 45 -18.47 -4.87 -10.88
C PHE A 45 -18.24 -4.67 -9.37
N ALA A 46 -17.67 -3.53 -8.98
CA ALA A 46 -17.36 -3.22 -7.59
C ALA A 46 -18.63 -3.19 -6.71
N VAL A 47 -19.72 -2.58 -7.21
CA VAL A 47 -21.02 -2.55 -6.52
C VAL A 47 -21.58 -3.96 -6.35
N ALA A 48 -21.57 -4.77 -7.41
CA ALA A 48 -22.07 -6.17 -7.36
C ALA A 48 -21.31 -7.05 -6.37
N HIS A 49 -20.00 -6.79 -6.17
CA HIS A 49 -19.14 -7.60 -5.30
C HIS A 49 -18.85 -6.98 -3.93
N ALA A 50 -19.45 -5.83 -3.62
CA ALA A 50 -19.25 -5.16 -2.32
C ALA A 50 -20.00 -5.83 -1.14
N GLY A 51 -20.96 -6.73 -1.42
CA GLY A 51 -21.72 -7.43 -0.38
C GLY A 51 -22.84 -6.61 0.25
N GLY A 52 -23.64 -5.93 -0.57
CA GLY A 52 -24.80 -5.17 -0.13
C GLY A 52 -25.27 -4.14 -1.13
N ALA A 53 -26.30 -3.34 -0.81
CA ALA A 53 -26.77 -2.23 -1.63
C ALA A 53 -25.76 -1.07 -1.55
N ALA A 54 -24.70 -1.14 -2.34
CA ALA A 54 -23.67 -0.09 -2.39
C ALA A 54 -24.27 1.24 -2.85
N ARG A 55 -24.14 2.28 -2.00
CA ARG A 55 -24.71 3.62 -2.24
C ARG A 55 -23.68 4.61 -2.77
N ARG A 56 -22.41 4.44 -2.41
CA ARG A 56 -21.38 5.42 -2.71
C ARG A 56 -20.09 4.78 -3.18
N VAL A 57 -19.67 5.14 -4.39
CA VAL A 57 -18.38 4.71 -4.96
C VAL A 57 -17.47 5.93 -5.14
N LYS A 58 -16.34 5.94 -4.43
CA LYS A 58 -15.30 6.96 -4.58
C LYS A 58 -14.18 6.42 -5.45
N ILE A 59 -13.73 7.22 -6.41
CA ILE A 59 -12.59 6.91 -7.25
C ILE A 59 -11.31 7.42 -6.58
N ASP A 60 -10.30 6.58 -6.55
CA ASP A 60 -8.92 6.94 -6.22
C ASP A 60 -7.97 6.37 -7.29
N VAL A 61 -6.71 6.77 -7.26
CA VAL A 61 -5.69 6.29 -8.20
C VAL A 61 -4.40 6.03 -7.43
N GLY A 62 -3.75 4.92 -7.74
CA GLY A 62 -2.43 4.61 -7.22
C GLY A 62 -1.38 5.66 -7.64
N ALA A 63 -0.32 5.78 -6.87
CA ALA A 63 0.71 6.81 -7.05
C ALA A 63 1.35 6.81 -8.45
N ARG A 64 1.40 5.66 -9.13
CA ARG A 64 1.96 5.49 -10.49
C ARG A 64 0.88 5.31 -11.58
N SER A 65 -0.40 5.49 -11.23
CA SER A 65 -1.53 5.32 -12.16
C SER A 65 -1.60 3.95 -12.87
N HIS A 66 -1.00 2.91 -12.27
CA HIS A 66 -1.08 1.55 -12.82
C HIS A 66 -2.39 0.85 -12.47
N ASN A 67 -3.08 1.32 -11.45
CA ASN A 67 -4.33 0.75 -10.98
C ASN A 67 -5.38 1.85 -10.78
N LEU A 68 -6.62 1.51 -11.15
CA LEU A 68 -7.82 2.24 -10.74
C LEU A 68 -8.28 1.69 -9.39
N ILE A 69 -8.46 2.56 -8.40
CA ILE A 69 -8.94 2.18 -7.07
C ILE A 69 -10.36 2.69 -6.89
N LEU A 70 -11.29 1.82 -6.55
CA LEU A 70 -12.66 2.16 -6.19
C LEU A 70 -12.91 1.82 -4.73
N LEU A 71 -13.28 2.82 -3.94
CA LEU A 71 -13.69 2.66 -2.55
C LEU A 71 -15.22 2.63 -2.49
N VAL A 72 -15.79 1.56 -1.95
CA VAL A 72 -17.25 1.36 -1.87
C VAL A 72 -17.70 1.44 -0.43
N ASP A 73 -18.52 2.43 -0.10
CA ASP A 73 -19.21 2.66 1.19
C ASP A 73 -18.33 2.58 2.45
N LYS A 74 -17.02 2.77 2.31
CA LYS A 74 -16.04 2.50 3.38
C LYS A 74 -16.11 1.05 3.91
N SER A 75 -16.59 0.13 3.09
CA SER A 75 -16.67 -1.31 3.42
C SER A 75 -15.55 -2.10 2.75
N CYS A 76 -15.23 -1.75 1.52
CA CYS A 76 -14.17 -2.40 0.77
C CYS A 76 -13.52 -1.46 -0.27
N ALA A 77 -12.33 -1.86 -0.71
CA ALA A 77 -11.59 -1.23 -1.80
C ALA A 77 -11.35 -2.24 -2.92
N PHE A 78 -11.52 -1.81 -4.17
CA PHE A 78 -11.21 -2.60 -5.35
C PHE A 78 -10.06 -1.98 -6.11
N LYS A 79 -9.06 -2.78 -6.50
CA LYS A 79 -7.91 -2.36 -7.29
C LYS A 79 -7.97 -3.06 -8.65
N PHE A 80 -8.29 -2.28 -9.69
CA PHE A 80 -8.42 -2.74 -11.07
C PHE A 80 -7.15 -2.41 -11.85
N PRO A 81 -6.54 -3.37 -12.57
CA PRO A 81 -5.37 -3.09 -13.40
C PRO A 81 -5.76 -2.21 -14.59
N LEU A 82 -4.89 -1.27 -14.96
CA LEU A 82 -5.06 -0.39 -16.12
C LEU A 82 -4.27 -0.86 -17.35
N HIS A 83 -3.29 -1.74 -17.20
CA HIS A 83 -2.34 -2.07 -18.26
C HIS A 83 -2.06 -3.56 -18.44
N GLU A 84 -2.15 -4.39 -17.40
CA GLU A 84 -1.75 -5.80 -17.45
C GLU A 84 -2.76 -6.69 -16.72
N ASN A 85 -2.84 -7.94 -17.21
CA ASN A 85 -3.51 -9.01 -16.50
C ASN A 85 -2.62 -9.51 -15.35
N GLY A 86 -2.73 -8.92 -14.19
CA GLY A 86 -1.83 -9.14 -13.07
C GLY A 86 -2.14 -10.36 -12.21
N TYR A 87 -2.51 -11.53 -12.78
CA TYR A 87 -2.86 -12.72 -11.99
C TYR A 87 -1.77 -13.14 -11.00
N GLU A 88 -0.58 -13.44 -11.49
CA GLU A 88 0.53 -13.88 -10.65
C GLU A 88 0.89 -12.86 -9.58
N LYS A 89 0.92 -11.58 -9.97
CA LYS A 89 1.18 -10.47 -9.07
C LYS A 89 0.09 -10.35 -7.99
N SER A 90 -1.18 -10.53 -8.37
CA SER A 90 -2.31 -10.49 -7.45
C SER A 90 -2.31 -11.68 -6.49
N MET A 91 -2.00 -12.88 -6.98
CA MET A 91 -1.91 -14.09 -6.15
C MET A 91 -0.69 -14.05 -5.23
N ARG A 92 0.44 -13.51 -5.71
CA ARG A 92 1.61 -13.27 -4.87
C ARG A 92 1.28 -12.33 -3.71
N GLU A 93 0.66 -11.19 -3.98
CA GLU A 93 0.23 -10.24 -2.95
C GLU A 93 -0.74 -10.89 -1.95
N LYS A 94 -1.74 -11.66 -2.45
CA LYS A 94 -2.68 -12.36 -1.60
C LYS A 94 -1.99 -13.34 -0.64
N ARG A 95 -1.06 -14.16 -1.12
CA ARG A 95 -0.30 -15.09 -0.26
C ARG A 95 0.48 -14.36 0.83
N ILE A 96 1.08 -13.22 0.50
CA ILE A 96 1.81 -12.37 1.46
C ILE A 96 0.84 -11.79 2.50
N VAL A 97 -0.29 -11.24 2.08
CA VAL A 97 -1.34 -10.70 2.97
C VAL A 97 -1.86 -11.80 3.91
N ASP A 98 -2.21 -12.98 3.38
CA ASP A 98 -2.72 -14.11 4.17
C ASP A 98 -1.69 -14.62 5.20
N ALA A 99 -0.41 -14.59 4.85
CA ALA A 99 0.66 -15.01 5.76
C ALA A 99 0.88 -13.99 6.88
N PHE A 100 1.03 -12.70 6.53
CA PHE A 100 1.36 -11.68 7.51
C PHE A 100 0.18 -11.19 8.35
N SER A 101 -1.06 -11.28 7.85
CA SER A 101 -2.25 -10.90 8.64
C SER A 101 -2.40 -11.67 9.95
N LYS A 102 -1.79 -12.87 10.05
CA LYS A 102 -1.83 -13.74 11.25
C LYS A 102 -0.83 -13.34 12.33
N ILE A 103 0.26 -12.66 11.97
CA ILE A 103 1.40 -12.40 12.86
C ILE A 103 1.71 -10.91 13.03
N SER A 104 1.22 -10.07 12.12
CA SER A 104 1.49 -8.62 12.16
C SER A 104 0.89 -7.96 13.40
N PRO A 105 1.66 -7.10 14.11
CA PRO A 105 1.15 -6.31 15.23
C PRO A 105 0.24 -5.16 14.77
N ILE A 106 0.22 -4.86 13.47
CA ILE A 106 -0.65 -3.86 12.84
C ILE A 106 -1.62 -4.60 11.92
N LYS A 107 -2.88 -4.22 11.91
CA LYS A 107 -3.87 -4.85 11.04
C LYS A 107 -3.48 -4.74 9.57
N ILE A 108 -3.70 -5.83 8.84
CA ILE A 108 -3.56 -5.91 7.40
C ILE A 108 -4.95 -6.18 6.84
N PRO A 109 -5.46 -5.36 5.89
CA PRO A 109 -6.77 -5.60 5.30
C PRO A 109 -6.81 -6.96 4.62
N LYS A 110 -7.85 -7.74 4.88
CA LYS A 110 -8.08 -8.99 4.14
C LYS A 110 -8.20 -8.69 2.66
N MET A 111 -7.71 -9.62 1.85
CA MET A 111 -7.68 -9.47 0.40
C MET A 111 -8.26 -10.70 -0.28
N ASP A 112 -9.09 -10.49 -1.29
CA ASP A 112 -9.56 -11.49 -2.22
C ASP A 112 -9.13 -11.14 -3.65
N VAL A 113 -8.93 -12.16 -4.48
CA VAL A 113 -8.66 -12.00 -5.91
C VAL A 113 -9.88 -12.53 -6.66
N LEU A 114 -10.52 -11.65 -7.42
CA LEU A 114 -11.73 -11.91 -8.17
C LEU A 114 -11.44 -11.91 -9.66
N GLN A 115 -11.92 -12.92 -10.37
CA GLN A 115 -11.83 -12.95 -11.83
C GLN A 115 -13.00 -12.17 -12.46
N TRP A 116 -12.68 -11.35 -13.46
CA TRP A 116 -13.65 -10.62 -14.27
C TRP A 116 -13.25 -10.66 -15.75
N GLY A 117 -13.77 -11.65 -16.49
CA GLY A 117 -13.25 -12.00 -17.80
C GLY A 117 -11.78 -12.36 -17.72
N ASP A 118 -10.94 -11.68 -18.49
CA ASP A 118 -9.49 -11.86 -18.49
C ASP A 118 -8.76 -10.97 -17.45
N ILE A 119 -9.51 -10.29 -16.59
CA ILE A 119 -8.96 -9.33 -15.62
C ILE A 119 -9.03 -9.94 -14.23
N TRP A 120 -7.96 -9.74 -13.44
CA TRP A 120 -7.90 -10.12 -12.04
C TRP A 120 -7.98 -8.88 -11.16
N VAL A 121 -9.10 -8.76 -10.43
CA VAL A 121 -9.43 -7.63 -9.57
C VAL A 121 -9.08 -7.99 -8.13
N ARG A 122 -8.33 -7.13 -7.46
CA ARG A 122 -8.01 -7.26 -6.05
C ARG A 122 -9.06 -6.53 -5.22
N LYS A 123 -9.78 -7.25 -4.36
CA LYS A 123 -10.74 -6.72 -3.40
C LYS A 123 -10.11 -6.74 -2.01
N TYR A 124 -10.15 -5.62 -1.31
CA TYR A 124 -9.63 -5.49 0.04
C TYR A 124 -10.75 -5.08 0.99
N GLU A 125 -10.66 -5.54 2.24
CA GLU A 125 -11.35 -4.91 3.36
C GLU A 125 -10.97 -3.42 3.43
N PHE A 126 -11.90 -2.56 3.82
CA PHE A 126 -11.60 -1.13 3.92
C PHE A 126 -10.66 -0.85 5.10
N ALA A 127 -9.50 -0.31 4.82
CA ALA A 127 -8.57 0.19 5.81
C ALA A 127 -8.98 1.59 6.28
N ASP A 128 -9.55 1.67 7.46
CA ASP A 128 -9.93 2.93 8.09
C ASP A 128 -8.71 3.76 8.52
N GLY A 129 -8.94 5.04 8.83
CA GLY A 129 -7.89 5.97 9.22
C GLY A 129 -7.43 6.90 8.11
N VAL A 130 -6.33 7.58 8.34
CA VAL A 130 -5.71 8.53 7.41
C VAL A 130 -4.27 8.11 7.15
N LEU A 131 -3.82 8.16 5.91
CA LEU A 131 -2.41 7.90 5.59
C LEU A 131 -1.51 8.84 6.41
N LEU A 132 -0.49 8.30 7.04
CA LEU A 132 0.46 9.04 7.88
C LEU A 132 0.96 10.31 7.17
N LYS A 133 1.34 10.20 5.90
CA LYS A 133 1.82 11.32 5.07
C LYS A 133 0.79 12.43 4.81
N LYS A 134 -0.50 12.19 5.07
CA LYS A 134 -1.59 13.16 4.89
C LYS A 134 -1.95 13.90 6.19
N LEU A 135 -1.33 13.54 7.32
CA LEU A 135 -1.53 14.23 8.58
C LEU A 135 -0.73 15.53 8.65
N PRO A 136 -1.17 16.52 9.49
CA PRO A 136 -0.41 17.72 9.73
C PRO A 136 0.98 17.39 10.30
N LYS A 137 2.03 17.93 9.70
CA LYS A 137 3.43 17.65 10.09
C LYS A 137 3.68 17.85 11.58
N LYS A 138 3.25 19.01 12.11
CA LYS A 138 3.41 19.37 13.53
C LYS A 138 2.81 18.29 14.44
N SER A 139 1.59 17.83 14.13
CA SER A 139 0.92 16.79 14.92
C SER A 139 1.66 15.46 14.89
N VAL A 140 2.19 15.06 13.72
CA VAL A 140 2.98 13.82 13.60
C VAL A 140 4.28 13.93 14.41
N MET A 141 5.00 15.06 14.31
CA MET A 141 6.25 15.29 15.04
C MET A 141 6.05 15.24 16.56
N GLN A 142 4.97 15.82 17.08
CA GLN A 142 4.61 15.80 18.50
C GLN A 142 4.27 14.40 19.02
N ASN A 143 4.03 13.43 18.13
CA ASN A 143 3.62 12.07 18.47
C ASN A 143 4.64 10.99 18.04
N TYR A 144 5.89 11.36 17.76
CA TYR A 144 6.92 10.39 17.37
C TYR A 144 7.12 9.29 18.41
N ASP A 145 7.05 9.62 19.70
CA ASP A 145 7.22 8.65 20.79
C ASP A 145 6.12 7.59 20.82
N LYS A 146 4.98 7.89 20.22
CA LYS A 146 3.88 6.94 20.05
C LYS A 146 3.95 6.19 18.72
N ILE A 147 4.28 6.88 17.64
CA ILE A 147 4.28 6.35 16.28
C ILE A 147 5.49 5.42 16.05
N ALA A 148 6.69 5.85 16.43
CA ALA A 148 7.92 5.15 16.10
C ALA A 148 8.01 3.73 16.70
N PRO A 149 7.64 3.47 17.97
CA PRO A 149 7.64 2.12 18.50
C PRO A 149 6.70 1.16 17.78
N GLN A 150 5.55 1.65 17.30
CA GLN A 150 4.59 0.83 16.56
C GLN A 150 5.16 0.41 15.20
N ILE A 151 5.79 1.34 14.48
CA ILE A 151 6.45 1.06 13.19
C ILE A 151 7.64 0.12 13.41
N ALA A 152 8.48 0.40 14.40
CA ALA A 152 9.64 -0.45 14.72
C ALA A 152 9.22 -1.89 15.04
N LYS A 153 8.18 -2.06 15.87
CA LYS A 153 7.63 -3.38 16.20
C LYS A 153 7.09 -4.09 14.96
N PHE A 154 6.42 -3.36 14.05
CA PHE A 154 5.94 -3.92 12.80
C PHE A 154 7.10 -4.41 11.93
N ILE A 155 8.09 -3.55 11.66
CA ILE A 155 9.28 -3.91 10.86
C ILE A 155 10.00 -5.11 11.48
N PHE A 156 10.21 -5.09 12.80
CA PHE A 156 10.89 -6.16 13.52
C PHE A 156 10.12 -7.49 13.39
N THR A 157 8.80 -7.47 13.62
CA THR A 157 7.99 -8.70 13.56
C THR A 157 7.95 -9.28 12.16
N ILE A 158 7.69 -8.45 11.14
CA ILE A 158 7.63 -8.91 9.74
C ILE A 158 9.02 -9.39 9.27
N GLY A 159 10.07 -8.61 9.54
CA GLY A 159 11.42 -8.90 9.10
C GLY A 159 12.00 -10.19 9.70
N ASN A 160 11.69 -10.50 10.95
CA ASN A 160 12.19 -11.69 11.64
C ASN A 160 11.25 -12.90 11.56
N SER A 161 10.17 -12.81 10.78
CA SER A 161 9.22 -13.91 10.60
C SER A 161 9.59 -14.79 9.41
N ASP A 162 9.19 -16.07 9.48
CA ASP A 162 9.37 -17.05 8.41
C ASP A 162 8.06 -17.82 8.15
N PRO A 163 7.02 -17.17 7.59
CA PRO A 163 5.77 -17.83 7.31
C PRO A 163 5.95 -18.92 6.23
N GLU A 164 5.51 -20.14 6.54
CA GLU A 164 5.65 -21.30 5.65
C GLU A 164 5.00 -21.07 4.30
N GLN A 165 3.84 -20.38 4.26
CA GLN A 165 3.02 -20.14 3.07
C GLN A 165 3.72 -19.32 1.97
N ILE A 166 4.81 -18.62 2.33
CA ILE A 166 5.57 -17.74 1.41
C ILE A 166 7.07 -18.04 1.42
N ARG A 167 7.48 -19.17 2.00
CA ARG A 167 8.88 -19.56 2.10
C ARG A 167 9.54 -19.77 0.74
N ASP A 168 8.77 -20.25 -0.24
CA ASP A 168 9.18 -20.43 -1.64
C ASP A 168 9.45 -19.10 -2.38
N MET A 169 8.97 -17.99 -1.86
CA MET A 169 9.21 -16.66 -2.43
C MET A 169 10.54 -16.04 -1.98
N LYS A 170 11.25 -16.67 -1.07
CA LYS A 170 12.60 -16.24 -0.68
C LYS A 170 13.59 -16.53 -1.80
N PRO A 171 14.56 -15.63 -2.06
CA PRO A 171 15.67 -15.93 -2.97
C PRO A 171 16.49 -17.11 -2.45
N ASN A 172 17.20 -17.79 -3.36
CA ASN A 172 18.00 -18.97 -3.03
C ASN A 172 19.02 -18.69 -1.91
N LYS A 173 19.32 -19.73 -1.11
CA LYS A 173 20.03 -19.76 0.19
C LYS A 173 21.43 -19.11 0.26
N ASN A 174 21.97 -18.51 -0.79
CA ASN A 174 23.34 -18.01 -0.85
C ASN A 174 23.53 -16.57 -0.36
N ASP A 175 22.46 -15.88 0.01
CA ASP A 175 22.57 -14.53 0.55
C ASP A 175 22.99 -14.60 2.01
N LYS A 176 24.14 -14.02 2.33
CA LYS A 176 24.64 -13.93 3.72
C LYS A 176 23.61 -13.17 4.57
N PRO A 177 23.28 -13.66 5.76
CA PRO A 177 22.40 -12.95 6.66
C PRO A 177 23.03 -11.61 7.04
N ALA A 178 22.39 -10.52 6.62
CA ALA A 178 22.71 -9.19 7.09
C ALA A 178 21.91 -8.88 8.36
N TYR A 179 22.37 -7.95 9.16
CA TYR A 179 21.72 -7.49 10.40
C TYR A 179 20.23 -7.15 10.24
N MET A 180 19.85 -6.58 9.11
CA MET A 180 18.47 -6.27 8.76
C MET A 180 18.07 -7.00 7.46
N HIS A 181 18.07 -8.33 7.50
CA HIS A 181 17.69 -9.17 6.36
C HIS A 181 16.45 -9.98 6.70
N GLY A 182 15.46 -9.91 5.84
CA GLY A 182 14.17 -10.59 6.02
C GLY A 182 13.10 -10.01 5.12
N TRP A 183 11.85 -10.21 5.50
CA TRP A 183 10.72 -9.62 4.80
C TRP A 183 10.64 -8.11 5.05
N PHE A 184 10.56 -7.36 3.98
CA PHE A 184 10.46 -5.90 4.02
C PHE A 184 9.58 -5.37 2.89
N HIS A 185 8.99 -4.20 3.12
CA HIS A 185 8.16 -3.51 2.13
C HIS A 185 8.85 -2.23 1.66
N ASN A 186 9.16 -2.13 0.36
CA ASN A 186 9.94 -1.01 -0.17
C ASN A 186 9.26 0.36 -0.02
N ASP A 187 7.93 0.42 -0.11
CA ASP A 187 7.15 1.65 0.05
C ASP A 187 6.54 1.79 1.48
N ILE A 188 7.23 1.25 2.49
CA ILE A 188 6.75 1.20 3.88
C ILE A 188 6.36 2.58 4.43
N ALA A 189 7.08 3.62 4.06
CA ALA A 189 6.85 4.98 4.55
C ALA A 189 5.47 5.56 4.20
N GLU A 190 4.83 5.06 3.15
CA GLU A 190 3.64 5.65 2.56
C GLU A 190 2.34 4.95 2.94
N ASN A 191 2.42 3.72 3.47
CA ASN A 191 1.32 2.78 3.51
C ASN A 191 0.71 2.54 4.90
N PHE A 192 1.12 3.29 5.91
CA PHE A 192 0.47 3.27 7.23
C PHE A 192 -0.77 4.16 7.24
N THR A 193 -1.90 3.60 7.69
CA THR A 193 -3.07 4.39 8.11
C THR A 193 -3.06 4.57 9.62
N ILE A 194 -3.47 5.74 10.07
CA ILE A 194 -3.37 6.14 11.47
C ILE A 194 -4.67 6.80 11.95
N ASP A 195 -5.01 6.61 13.19
CA ASP A 195 -6.08 7.35 13.84
C ASP A 195 -5.63 8.81 14.11
N ARG A 196 -6.43 9.79 13.70
CA ARG A 196 -6.07 11.21 13.79
C ARG A 196 -5.98 11.72 15.23
N ASN A 197 -6.75 11.13 16.14
CA ASN A 197 -6.90 11.60 17.50
C ASN A 197 -5.92 10.89 18.43
N THR A 198 -5.76 9.59 18.24
CA THR A 198 -4.95 8.76 19.13
C THR A 198 -3.53 8.52 18.62
N PHE A 199 -3.27 8.75 17.33
CA PHE A 199 -2.01 8.40 16.65
C PHE A 199 -1.64 6.90 16.71
N ASP A 200 -2.63 6.05 16.94
CA ASP A 200 -2.45 4.61 16.80
C ASP A 200 -2.45 4.22 15.34
N ILE A 201 -1.50 3.41 14.93
CA ILE A 201 -1.44 2.88 13.57
C ILE A 201 -2.52 1.80 13.45
N LYS A 202 -3.46 1.99 12.53
CA LYS A 202 -4.61 1.12 12.35
C LYS A 202 -4.34 -0.01 11.37
N TYR A 203 -3.81 0.34 10.20
CA TYR A 203 -3.54 -0.63 9.14
C TYR A 203 -2.23 -0.33 8.42
N PHE A 204 -1.64 -1.40 7.87
CA PHE A 204 -0.64 -1.32 6.82
C PHE A 204 -1.21 -1.89 5.53
N ILE A 205 -1.16 -1.12 4.44
CA ILE A 205 -1.83 -1.41 3.16
C ILE A 205 -0.83 -1.56 2.01
N ASP A 206 -1.31 -2.12 0.87
CA ASP A 206 -0.59 -2.17 -0.41
C ASP A 206 0.68 -3.06 -0.37
N TRP A 207 0.49 -4.37 -0.25
CA TRP A 207 1.55 -5.36 -0.04
C TRP A 207 2.27 -5.84 -1.31
N GLU A 208 1.97 -5.26 -2.49
CA GLU A 208 2.52 -5.75 -3.76
C GLU A 208 4.04 -5.65 -3.87
N ASP A 209 4.67 -4.69 -3.16
CA ASP A 209 6.11 -4.45 -3.17
C ASP A 209 6.86 -5.10 -1.99
N ALA A 210 6.19 -5.98 -1.23
CA ALA A 210 6.84 -6.73 -0.16
C ALA A 210 7.76 -7.82 -0.73
N GLN A 211 8.96 -7.94 -0.18
CA GLN A 211 9.98 -8.92 -0.61
C GLN A 211 10.89 -9.34 0.53
N PHE A 212 11.54 -10.50 0.37
CA PHE A 212 12.59 -10.96 1.25
C PHE A 212 13.93 -10.40 0.76
N THR A 213 14.57 -9.52 1.55
CA THR A 213 15.75 -8.78 1.10
C THR A 213 16.58 -8.23 2.27
N ASP A 214 17.75 -7.69 1.96
CA ASP A 214 18.45 -6.75 2.85
C ASP A 214 17.65 -5.43 2.88
N PHE A 215 17.24 -4.99 4.07
CA PHE A 215 16.41 -3.78 4.26
C PHE A 215 17.12 -2.48 3.90
N LYS A 216 18.43 -2.49 3.72
CA LYS A 216 19.26 -1.28 3.59
C LYS A 216 18.71 -0.30 2.55
N LEU A 217 18.32 -0.81 1.39
CA LEU A 217 17.73 0.01 0.33
C LEU A 217 16.34 0.52 0.72
N GLY A 218 15.50 -0.35 1.26
CA GLY A 218 14.14 0.01 1.71
C GLY A 218 14.16 1.05 2.83
N LEU A 219 15.07 0.91 3.80
CA LEU A 219 15.26 1.89 4.87
C LEU A 219 15.72 3.25 4.34
N MET A 220 16.58 3.26 3.32
CA MET A 220 17.00 4.50 2.66
C MET A 220 15.82 5.20 1.96
N TYR A 221 14.95 4.46 1.29
CA TYR A 221 13.74 5.02 0.69
C TYR A 221 12.77 5.54 1.75
N MET A 222 12.57 4.79 2.84
CA MET A 222 11.75 5.21 3.97
C MET A 222 12.23 6.54 4.56
N ARG A 223 13.52 6.68 4.84
CA ARG A 223 14.13 7.92 5.32
C ARG A 223 13.84 9.07 4.38
N ARG A 224 14.18 8.93 3.09
CA ARG A 224 13.97 9.99 2.07
C ARG A 224 12.51 10.38 1.93
N SER A 225 11.58 9.41 1.96
CA SER A 225 10.15 9.69 1.85
C SER A 225 9.65 10.51 3.03
N TRP A 226 10.06 10.17 4.25
CA TRP A 226 9.66 10.91 5.45
C TRP A 226 10.29 12.29 5.53
N GLU A 227 11.56 12.44 5.21
CA GLU A 227 12.23 13.75 5.13
C GLU A 227 11.54 14.66 4.10
N LYS A 228 11.25 14.15 2.90
CA LYS A 228 10.50 14.86 1.86
C LYS A 228 9.09 15.25 2.31
N SER A 229 8.46 14.42 3.12
CA SER A 229 7.15 14.71 3.73
C SER A 229 7.24 15.68 4.90
N GLY A 230 8.45 16.02 5.35
CA GLY A 230 8.73 16.92 6.47
C GLY A 230 8.61 16.25 7.85
N PHE A 231 8.78 14.95 7.92
CA PHE A 231 8.83 14.16 9.16
C PHE A 231 10.29 13.92 9.59
N THR A 232 11.06 15.00 9.68
CA THR A 232 12.46 14.95 10.06
C THR A 232 12.63 14.32 11.44
N GLY A 233 13.53 13.33 11.57
CA GLY A 233 13.81 12.62 12.82
C GLY A 233 12.93 11.40 13.09
N LEU A 234 11.85 11.18 12.32
CA LEU A 234 11.01 9.99 12.51
C LEU A 234 11.76 8.70 12.18
N TYR A 235 12.58 8.72 11.12
CA TYR A 235 13.39 7.57 10.74
C TYR A 235 14.34 7.16 11.86
N GLU A 236 15.11 8.10 12.39
CA GLU A 236 16.08 7.87 13.46
C GLU A 236 15.39 7.30 14.71
N ARG A 237 14.20 7.81 15.02
CA ARG A 237 13.42 7.32 16.15
C ARG A 237 12.95 5.88 15.94
N VAL A 238 12.48 5.55 14.73
CA VAL A 238 12.07 4.17 14.39
C VAL A 238 13.25 3.20 14.49
N ILE A 239 14.43 3.59 13.99
CA ILE A 239 15.63 2.73 14.07
C ILE A 239 16.06 2.53 15.53
N GLN A 240 16.04 3.58 16.37
CA GLN A 240 16.35 3.44 17.80
C GLN A 240 15.41 2.43 18.50
N GLU A 241 14.12 2.47 18.21
CA GLU A 241 13.15 1.53 18.76
C GLU A 241 13.36 0.10 18.20
N TYR A 242 13.69 -0.03 16.93
CA TYR A 242 14.05 -1.32 16.32
C TYR A 242 15.27 -1.95 17.00
N ASP A 243 16.34 -1.18 17.24
CA ASP A 243 17.55 -1.64 17.90
C ASP A 243 17.29 -2.13 19.34
N LYS A 244 16.38 -1.49 20.08
CA LYS A 244 15.95 -1.97 21.40
C LYS A 244 15.32 -3.35 21.32
N LEU A 245 14.44 -3.58 20.32
CA LEU A 245 13.79 -4.87 20.10
C LEU A 245 14.81 -5.93 19.73
N TYR A 246 15.72 -5.60 18.81
CA TYR A 246 16.78 -6.51 18.36
C TYR A 246 17.69 -6.94 19.51
N LYS A 247 18.20 -5.98 20.30
CA LYS A 247 19.04 -6.27 21.46
C LYS A 247 18.33 -7.12 22.52
N LYS A 248 17.01 -6.92 22.70
CA LYS A 248 16.22 -7.70 23.64
C LYS A 248 16.06 -9.16 23.19
N SER A 249 15.88 -9.39 21.89
CA SER A 249 15.66 -10.73 21.33
C SER A 249 16.96 -11.54 21.16
N HIS A 250 18.13 -10.88 21.14
CA HIS A 250 19.45 -11.50 20.94
C HIS A 250 20.35 -11.33 22.17
N LYS A 251 19.80 -11.13 23.38
CA LYS A 251 20.59 -11.21 24.62
C LYS A 251 21.09 -12.64 24.78
N PRO A 252 22.39 -12.84 24.99
CA PRO A 252 22.90 -14.14 25.42
C PRO A 252 22.22 -14.54 26.74
N SER A 253 21.67 -15.74 26.78
CA SER A 253 21.12 -16.40 27.96
C SER A 253 22.23 -16.66 28.99
#